data_630fd06a247a2253f3930496af39a6a4
#
_entry.id   630fd06a247a2253f3930496af39a6a4
#
_cell.length_a   1.000
_cell.length_b   1.000
_cell.length_c   1.000
_cell.angle_alpha   90.00
_cell.angle_beta   90.00
_cell.angle_gamma   90.00
#
_symmetry.space_group_name_H-M   'P 1'
#
loop_
_entity.id
_entity.type
_entity.pdbx_description
1 polymer ?
#
loop_
_entity_poly.entity_id
_entity_poly.type
_entity_poly.pdbx_seq_one_letter_code
_entity_poly.pdbx_strand_id
1 'polypeptide(L)'
;MKFLTEIDTEKYTEFVKNHKLGNMMQATEWSQIKNTWGVERVAVVDDNKNIIVATQILTKKGFWYAPRGPIMDYDNKELVSFFLENLKKYAKNKTAKLVKLDIPVAIKDEKLHEFKDINVERTDNELIKVFKKYGYKHKGFSLDMSSTIQPRFNTVTKLTAEVPDLFPKDTRRLIRDADKKFVEVRRCGKENLDDFLFALACTEKRKNISLRGREYFENLLDTFGDNALLYISYINVEKALEECQMRKENLELEIEALGEKSPKKKRTLVEQVAGIEKLITLFNTLEIEDKTKDQVISAAITIAYGNHAEIIYAGMNESFAKLPAQYKVFSDTMRTAQTMGVNEVSMGGIEGNLNDSLLGFKSKFAPNIVEYYGEFDLVLSQSFNLMYNYGLPLRRKLLKLIKR
;
A
#
# COMPACT_ATOMS: atom_id res chain seq x y z
N MET A 1 9.46 35.03 1.60
CA MET A 1 9.22 33.75 0.89
C MET A 1 9.44 33.93 -0.62
N LYS A 2 10.06 32.95 -1.32
CA LYS A 2 10.29 32.96 -2.77
C LYS A 2 9.85 31.64 -3.41
N PHE A 3 9.08 31.69 -4.51
CA PHE A 3 8.67 30.53 -5.29
C PHE A 3 9.75 30.18 -6.32
N LEU A 4 10.17 28.90 -6.36
CA LEU A 4 11.23 28.39 -7.23
C LEU A 4 10.66 27.33 -8.20
N THR A 5 11.12 27.39 -9.45
CA THR A 5 10.79 26.43 -10.52
C THR A 5 11.98 25.60 -10.96
N GLU A 6 13.16 25.94 -10.46
CA GLU A 6 14.40 25.18 -10.60
C GLU A 6 14.93 24.91 -9.19
N ILE A 7 15.09 23.65 -8.86
CA ILE A 7 15.42 23.20 -7.52
C ILE A 7 16.52 22.16 -7.63
N ASP A 8 17.51 22.29 -6.79
CA ASP A 8 18.51 21.25 -6.58
C ASP A 8 17.83 19.95 -6.15
N THR A 9 18.12 18.85 -6.87
CA THR A 9 17.46 17.58 -6.69
C THR A 9 17.76 16.96 -5.31
N GLU A 10 18.98 17.16 -4.79
CA GLU A 10 19.37 16.62 -3.49
C GLU A 10 18.62 17.33 -2.37
N LYS A 11 18.55 18.66 -2.42
CA LYS A 11 17.79 19.46 -1.44
C LYS A 11 16.30 19.16 -1.48
N TYR A 12 15.74 18.97 -2.69
CA TYR A 12 14.35 18.54 -2.85
C TYR A 12 14.11 17.20 -2.18
N THR A 13 14.94 16.20 -2.49
CA THR A 13 14.86 14.85 -1.96
C THR A 13 15.00 14.83 -0.44
N GLU A 14 15.98 15.55 0.09
CA GLU A 14 16.20 15.67 1.53
C GLU A 14 14.99 16.27 2.25
N PHE A 15 14.42 17.37 1.71
CA PHE A 15 13.22 17.98 2.27
C PHE A 15 12.04 17.03 2.28
N VAL A 16 11.72 16.39 1.14
CA VAL A 16 10.57 15.48 1.04
C VAL A 16 10.77 14.26 1.93
N LYS A 17 11.96 13.69 1.97
CA LYS A 17 12.27 12.50 2.76
C LYS A 17 12.16 12.74 4.28
N ASN A 18 12.56 13.93 4.74
CA ASN A 18 12.58 14.27 6.17
C ASN A 18 11.28 14.94 6.66
N HIS A 19 10.38 15.34 5.77
CA HIS A 19 9.13 15.98 6.15
C HIS A 19 8.10 14.95 6.65
N LYS A 20 7.32 15.30 7.69
CA LYS A 20 6.28 14.43 8.29
C LYS A 20 5.21 13.94 7.28
N LEU A 21 4.97 14.69 6.22
CA LEU A 21 4.05 14.33 5.12
C LEU A 21 4.80 13.74 3.91
N GLY A 22 6.10 13.48 4.06
CA GLY A 22 6.92 12.90 2.99
C GLY A 22 6.35 11.55 2.53
N ASN A 23 6.38 11.34 1.20
CA ASN A 23 5.72 10.20 0.60
C ASN A 23 6.47 9.76 -0.65
N MET A 24 6.49 8.46 -0.93
CA MET A 24 7.17 7.90 -2.10
C MET A 24 6.66 8.48 -3.43
N MET A 25 5.41 8.92 -3.50
CA MET A 25 4.84 9.52 -4.73
C MET A 25 5.37 10.93 -4.99
N GLN A 26 5.97 11.57 -3.98
CA GLN A 26 6.69 12.83 -4.10
C GLN A 26 8.21 12.63 -4.19
N ALA A 27 8.70 11.40 -4.11
CA ALA A 27 10.09 11.06 -4.33
C ALA A 27 10.50 11.31 -5.80
N THR A 28 11.74 11.69 -6.03
CA THR A 28 12.30 11.87 -7.38
C THR A 28 12.25 10.58 -8.17
N GLU A 29 12.43 9.44 -7.52
CA GLU A 29 12.33 8.08 -8.04
C GLU A 29 10.95 7.80 -8.64
N TRP A 30 9.89 8.30 -8.04
CA TRP A 30 8.53 8.08 -8.55
C TRP A 30 8.32 8.63 -9.96
N SER A 31 8.97 9.73 -10.30
CA SER A 31 8.91 10.29 -11.66
C SER A 31 9.59 9.38 -12.70
N GLN A 32 10.61 8.63 -12.31
CA GLN A 32 11.28 7.68 -13.19
C GLN A 32 10.37 6.47 -13.47
N ILE A 33 9.59 6.02 -12.46
CA ILE A 33 8.55 5.00 -12.65
C ILE A 33 7.45 5.48 -13.59
N LYS A 34 7.14 6.78 -13.59
CA LYS A 34 6.15 7.42 -14.47
C LYS A 34 6.76 7.97 -15.74
N ASN A 35 7.71 7.26 -16.34
CA ASN A 35 8.54 7.67 -17.49
C ASN A 35 7.78 8.16 -18.73
N THR A 36 6.48 7.86 -18.85
CA THR A 36 5.61 8.37 -19.94
C THR A 36 4.96 9.72 -19.62
N TRP A 37 5.28 10.32 -18.47
CA TRP A 37 4.83 11.61 -18.02
C TRP A 37 6.00 12.60 -18.01
N GLY A 38 5.71 13.86 -18.32
CA GLY A 38 6.63 14.94 -17.98
C GLY A 38 6.59 15.22 -16.48
N VAL A 39 7.59 15.95 -15.99
CA VAL A 39 7.74 16.27 -14.57
C VAL A 39 8.05 17.75 -14.41
N GLU A 40 7.29 18.42 -13.55
CA GLU A 40 7.61 19.75 -13.03
C GLU A 40 7.88 19.62 -11.52
N ARG A 41 8.93 20.27 -11.03
CA ARG A 41 9.18 20.39 -9.58
C ARG A 41 9.19 21.87 -9.22
N VAL A 42 8.47 22.21 -8.16
CA VAL A 42 8.42 23.56 -7.63
C VAL A 42 8.60 23.55 -6.12
N ALA A 43 9.17 24.60 -5.58
CA ALA A 43 9.36 24.79 -4.15
C ALA A 43 9.05 26.21 -3.71
N VAL A 44 8.87 26.38 -2.40
CA VAL A 44 8.95 27.70 -1.76
C VAL A 44 10.10 27.64 -0.76
N VAL A 45 10.91 28.71 -0.76
CA VAL A 45 11.96 28.90 0.23
C VAL A 45 11.64 30.10 1.11
N ASP A 46 12.11 30.02 2.36
CA ASP A 46 12.10 31.13 3.31
C ASP A 46 13.22 32.16 3.00
N ASP A 47 13.35 33.17 3.83
CA ASP A 47 14.34 34.21 3.68
C ASP A 47 15.78 33.71 3.93
N ASN A 48 15.92 32.57 4.63
CA ASN A 48 17.19 31.86 4.84
C ASN A 48 17.51 30.85 3.73
N LYS A 49 16.68 30.80 2.67
CA LYS A 49 16.80 29.88 1.53
C LYS A 49 16.52 28.39 1.89
N ASN A 50 15.91 28.10 3.04
CA ASN A 50 15.45 26.75 3.38
C ASN A 50 14.16 26.44 2.62
N ILE A 51 14.04 25.21 2.10
CA ILE A 51 12.81 24.75 1.48
C ILE A 51 11.75 24.58 2.58
N ILE A 52 10.58 25.19 2.38
CA ILE A 52 9.40 25.11 3.26
C ILE A 52 8.17 24.56 2.56
N VAL A 53 8.20 24.47 1.22
CA VAL A 53 7.25 23.73 0.40
C VAL A 53 8.01 23.05 -0.72
N ALA A 54 7.66 21.81 -1.03
CA ALA A 54 8.13 21.15 -2.25
C ALA A 54 6.99 20.31 -2.87
N THR A 55 6.95 20.24 -4.18
CA THR A 55 6.05 19.31 -4.87
C THR A 55 6.58 18.89 -6.21
N GLN A 56 6.42 17.59 -6.49
CA GLN A 56 6.60 16.98 -7.80
C GLN A 56 5.23 16.85 -8.47
N ILE A 57 5.13 17.36 -9.68
CA ILE A 57 3.91 17.38 -10.48
C ILE A 57 4.15 16.56 -11.74
N LEU A 58 3.40 15.51 -11.92
CA LEU A 58 3.40 14.71 -13.14
C LEU A 58 2.54 15.40 -14.20
N THR A 59 3.08 15.55 -15.40
CA THR A 59 2.40 16.33 -16.46
C THR A 59 2.14 15.47 -17.69
N LYS A 60 0.96 15.59 -18.29
CA LYS A 60 0.60 14.89 -19.53
C LYS A 60 -0.47 15.62 -20.31
N LYS A 61 -0.13 16.13 -21.50
CA LYS A 61 -1.07 16.79 -22.44
C LYS A 61 -1.93 17.90 -21.80
N GLY A 62 -1.33 18.69 -20.90
CA GLY A 62 -2.01 19.78 -20.18
C GLY A 62 -2.68 19.35 -18.87
N PHE A 63 -2.74 18.08 -18.54
CA PHE A 63 -3.10 17.59 -17.22
C PHE A 63 -1.86 17.55 -16.31
N TRP A 64 -1.96 18.20 -15.17
CA TRP A 64 -0.95 18.30 -14.13
C TRP A 64 -1.46 17.62 -12.87
N TYR A 65 -0.69 16.73 -12.29
CA TYR A 65 -1.09 15.96 -11.13
C TYR A 65 0.01 15.85 -10.08
N ALA A 66 -0.25 16.36 -8.88
CA ALA A 66 0.62 16.20 -7.72
C ALA A 66 0.07 15.08 -6.81
N PRO A 67 0.54 13.82 -6.97
CA PRO A 67 0.08 12.71 -6.12
C PRO A 67 0.61 12.89 -4.70
N ARG A 68 -0.26 12.82 -3.69
CA ARG A 68 0.09 13.02 -2.28
C ARG A 68 0.98 14.25 -2.06
N GLY A 69 0.65 15.34 -2.75
CA GLY A 69 1.38 16.61 -2.68
C GLY A 69 0.47 17.82 -2.86
N PRO A 70 0.99 19.02 -2.58
CA PRO A 70 2.35 19.40 -2.15
C PRO A 70 2.71 18.97 -0.74
N ILE A 71 4.02 18.93 -0.44
CA ILE A 71 4.56 18.71 0.90
C ILE A 71 4.86 20.07 1.54
N MET A 72 4.14 20.42 2.60
CA MET A 72 4.27 21.68 3.32
C MET A 72 3.56 21.64 4.67
N ASP A 73 3.70 22.70 5.47
CA ASP A 73 2.89 22.93 6.64
C ASP A 73 1.52 23.56 6.23
N TYR A 74 0.46 22.77 6.32
CA TYR A 74 -0.90 23.20 5.97
C TYR A 74 -1.60 24.02 7.05
N ASP A 75 -1.06 24.08 8.27
CA ASP A 75 -1.57 24.94 9.35
C ASP A 75 -1.16 26.40 9.12
N ASN A 76 -0.07 26.63 8.37
CA ASN A 76 0.37 27.95 7.95
C ASN A 76 -0.42 28.44 6.73
N LYS A 77 -1.54 29.12 6.98
CA LYS A 77 -2.44 29.63 5.94
C LYS A 77 -1.79 30.64 4.98
N GLU A 78 -0.83 31.42 5.45
CA GLU A 78 -0.09 32.36 4.61
C GLU A 78 0.79 31.60 3.61
N LEU A 79 1.51 30.57 4.07
CA LEU A 79 2.33 29.71 3.22
C LEU A 79 1.47 28.99 2.17
N VAL A 80 0.35 28.39 2.59
CA VAL A 80 -0.61 27.73 1.67
C VAL A 80 -1.10 28.72 0.62
N SER A 81 -1.51 29.92 1.03
CA SER A 81 -1.99 30.96 0.13
C SER A 81 -0.94 31.38 -0.88
N PHE A 82 0.29 31.64 -0.42
CA PHE A 82 1.41 32.01 -1.25
C PHE A 82 1.73 30.94 -2.30
N PHE A 83 1.78 29.67 -1.85
CA PHE A 83 2.04 28.54 -2.75
C PHE A 83 0.95 28.40 -3.83
N LEU A 84 -0.33 28.38 -3.44
CA LEU A 84 -1.45 28.19 -4.37
C LEU A 84 -1.52 29.29 -5.43
N GLU A 85 -1.30 30.54 -5.04
CA GLU A 85 -1.29 31.67 -5.96
C GLU A 85 -0.15 31.56 -6.99
N ASN A 86 1.06 31.27 -6.53
CA ASN A 86 2.23 31.16 -7.40
C ASN A 86 2.18 29.91 -8.29
N LEU A 87 1.72 28.75 -7.78
CA LEU A 87 1.49 27.57 -8.61
C LEU A 87 0.46 27.84 -9.71
N LYS A 88 -0.62 28.58 -9.41
CA LYS A 88 -1.61 28.96 -10.42
C LYS A 88 -1.00 29.85 -11.52
N LYS A 89 -0.18 30.84 -11.16
CA LYS A 89 0.55 31.70 -12.12
C LYS A 89 1.49 30.87 -12.97
N TYR A 90 2.27 30.01 -12.35
CA TYR A 90 3.22 29.13 -13.03
C TYR A 90 2.52 28.17 -14.01
N ALA A 91 1.47 27.47 -13.55
CA ALA A 91 0.72 26.53 -14.37
C ALA A 91 0.09 27.21 -15.61
N LYS A 92 -0.43 28.44 -15.45
CA LYS A 92 -0.93 29.23 -16.60
C LYS A 92 0.17 29.54 -17.60
N ASN A 93 1.34 29.99 -17.15
CA ASN A 93 2.47 30.30 -18.01
C ASN A 93 2.99 29.09 -18.78
N LYS A 94 2.90 27.91 -18.18
CA LYS A 94 3.27 26.61 -18.76
C LYS A 94 2.12 25.94 -19.52
N THR A 95 1.04 26.67 -19.81
CA THR A 95 -0.13 26.20 -20.59
C THR A 95 -0.83 24.96 -20.03
N ALA A 96 -0.76 24.75 -18.72
CA ALA A 96 -1.56 23.74 -18.06
C ALA A 96 -3.06 23.99 -18.27
N LYS A 97 -3.86 22.93 -18.38
CA LYS A 97 -5.31 23.01 -18.60
C LYS A 97 -6.11 22.63 -17.38
N LEU A 98 -5.57 21.69 -16.60
CA LEU A 98 -6.13 21.21 -15.34
C LEU A 98 -4.99 20.84 -14.40
N VAL A 99 -4.96 21.42 -13.20
CA VAL A 99 -4.02 21.04 -12.13
C VAL A 99 -4.81 20.35 -11.04
N LYS A 100 -4.41 19.13 -10.71
CA LYS A 100 -4.99 18.33 -9.65
C LYS A 100 -3.96 18.16 -8.53
N LEU A 101 -4.32 18.56 -7.32
CA LEU A 101 -3.55 18.36 -6.10
C LEU A 101 -4.26 17.31 -5.24
N ASP A 102 -3.60 16.24 -4.91
CA ASP A 102 -4.08 15.23 -3.96
C ASP A 102 -3.27 15.38 -2.68
N ILE A 103 -3.79 16.18 -1.74
CA ILE A 103 -3.03 16.61 -0.58
C ILE A 103 -2.89 15.49 0.47
N PRO A 104 -1.69 15.32 1.07
CA PRO A 104 -1.43 14.26 2.07
C PRO A 104 -1.90 14.63 3.48
N VAL A 105 -2.96 15.43 3.60
CA VAL A 105 -3.48 15.89 4.89
C VAL A 105 -4.64 15.00 5.32
N ALA A 106 -4.51 14.42 6.50
CA ALA A 106 -5.58 13.66 7.12
C ALA A 106 -6.62 14.59 7.77
N ILE A 107 -7.89 14.27 7.56
CA ILE A 107 -9.01 14.85 8.32
C ILE A 107 -9.16 14.08 9.63
N LYS A 108 -9.00 12.75 9.56
CA LYS A 108 -9.03 11.84 10.70
C LYS A 108 -7.87 10.83 10.57
N ASP A 109 -7.27 10.48 11.68
CA ASP A 109 -6.28 9.41 11.83
C ASP A 109 -6.56 8.73 13.18
N GLU A 110 -7.45 7.74 13.17
CA GLU A 110 -8.00 7.13 14.38
C GLU A 110 -7.92 5.59 14.28
N LYS A 111 -7.83 4.91 15.42
CA LYS A 111 -7.94 3.45 15.47
C LYS A 111 -9.27 3.00 14.89
N LEU A 112 -9.27 1.85 14.20
CA LEU A 112 -10.48 1.32 13.54
C LEU A 112 -11.70 1.27 14.48
N HIS A 113 -11.53 0.89 15.74
CA HIS A 113 -12.64 0.79 16.71
C HIS A 113 -13.13 2.14 17.24
N GLU A 114 -12.34 3.20 17.07
CA GLU A 114 -12.66 4.58 17.43
C GLU A 114 -13.23 5.36 16.24
N PHE A 115 -12.97 4.87 15.02
CA PHE A 115 -13.39 5.54 13.80
C PHE A 115 -14.92 5.48 13.65
N LYS A 116 -15.57 6.54 14.16
CA LYS A 116 -17.02 6.73 14.12
C LYS A 116 -17.37 7.92 13.23
N ASP A 117 -18.64 7.97 12.81
CA ASP A 117 -19.22 9.07 12.04
C ASP A 117 -18.41 9.45 10.77
N ILE A 118 -18.64 8.66 9.74
CA ILE A 118 -18.29 9.03 8.36
C ILE A 118 -19.28 10.13 7.94
N ASN A 119 -19.23 11.28 8.62
CA ASN A 119 -20.19 12.34 8.36
C ASN A 119 -19.77 13.13 7.12
N VAL A 120 -20.62 13.14 6.13
CA VAL A 120 -20.38 13.63 4.77
C VAL A 120 -20.40 15.18 4.70
N GLU A 121 -20.99 15.86 5.69
CA GLU A 121 -21.13 17.32 5.71
C GLU A 121 -19.97 18.02 6.42
N ARG A 122 -18.83 18.15 5.71
CA ARG A 122 -17.65 18.89 6.20
C ARG A 122 -17.32 20.10 5.32
N THR A 123 -18.34 20.76 4.81
CA THR A 123 -18.23 21.87 3.86
C THR A 123 -17.59 23.13 4.45
N ASP A 124 -17.54 23.26 5.78
CA ASP A 124 -17.10 24.48 6.48
C ASP A 124 -15.63 24.47 6.92
N ASN A 125 -14.82 23.63 6.28
CA ASN A 125 -13.40 23.49 6.62
C ASN A 125 -12.57 24.66 6.09
N GLU A 126 -11.80 25.28 6.98
CA GLU A 126 -10.97 26.45 6.68
C GLU A 126 -9.96 26.19 5.54
N LEU A 127 -9.35 25.01 5.49
CA LEU A 127 -8.42 24.67 4.42
C LEU A 127 -9.11 24.66 3.05
N ILE A 128 -10.32 24.11 2.97
CA ILE A 128 -11.12 24.13 1.74
C ILE A 128 -11.45 25.58 1.33
N LYS A 129 -11.77 26.45 2.28
CA LYS A 129 -12.01 27.88 2.00
C LYS A 129 -10.78 28.56 1.44
N VAL A 130 -9.59 28.28 1.99
CA VAL A 130 -8.33 28.81 1.46
C VAL A 130 -8.11 28.34 0.03
N PHE A 131 -8.21 27.06 -0.27
CA PHE A 131 -8.05 26.53 -1.62
C PHE A 131 -9.06 27.15 -2.60
N LYS A 132 -10.32 27.28 -2.19
CA LYS A 132 -11.40 27.88 -2.99
C LYS A 132 -11.12 29.35 -3.33
N LYS A 133 -10.57 30.13 -2.41
CA LYS A 133 -10.17 31.52 -2.63
C LYS A 133 -9.21 31.68 -3.82
N TYR A 134 -8.29 30.73 -4.02
CA TYR A 134 -7.35 30.74 -5.13
C TYR A 134 -7.86 30.00 -6.38
N GLY A 135 -9.11 29.54 -6.36
CA GLY A 135 -9.79 28.93 -7.50
C GLY A 135 -9.64 27.41 -7.61
N TYR A 136 -9.11 26.76 -6.59
CA TYR A 136 -9.07 25.32 -6.52
C TYR A 136 -10.38 24.79 -5.97
N LYS A 137 -10.97 23.82 -6.66
CA LYS A 137 -12.25 23.18 -6.31
C LYS A 137 -11.99 21.85 -5.62
N HIS A 138 -12.46 21.69 -4.39
CA HIS A 138 -12.49 20.39 -3.73
C HIS A 138 -13.43 19.43 -4.47
N LYS A 139 -13.03 18.16 -4.64
CA LYS A 139 -13.79 17.16 -5.41
C LYS A 139 -14.90 16.48 -4.60
N GLY A 140 -15.09 16.88 -3.36
CA GLY A 140 -16.07 16.30 -2.45
C GLY A 140 -15.50 15.15 -1.60
N PHE A 141 -16.32 14.71 -0.67
CA PHE A 141 -15.97 13.67 0.31
C PHE A 141 -16.57 12.32 -0.07
N SER A 142 -16.21 11.79 -1.25
CA SER A 142 -16.68 10.49 -1.67
C SER A 142 -16.21 9.36 -0.75
N LEU A 143 -17.09 8.40 -0.52
CA LEU A 143 -16.80 7.15 0.19
C LEU A 143 -16.30 6.04 -0.75
N ASP A 144 -16.53 6.18 -2.05
CA ASP A 144 -16.08 5.23 -3.08
C ASP A 144 -14.58 5.39 -3.31
N MET A 145 -13.83 4.32 -3.08
CA MET A 145 -12.38 4.25 -3.28
C MET A 145 -11.97 4.58 -4.72
N SER A 146 -12.81 4.28 -5.70
CA SER A 146 -12.52 4.47 -7.12
C SER A 146 -12.82 5.89 -7.63
N SER A 147 -13.43 6.74 -6.83
CA SER A 147 -13.87 8.09 -7.23
C SER A 147 -12.73 9.10 -7.32
N THR A 148 -11.58 8.83 -6.71
CA THR A 148 -10.37 9.64 -6.70
C THR A 148 -9.19 8.84 -7.26
N ILE A 149 -8.11 9.52 -7.68
CA ILE A 149 -6.92 8.83 -8.21
C ILE A 149 -6.21 8.07 -7.08
N GLN A 150 -6.07 8.70 -5.91
CA GLN A 150 -5.62 8.03 -4.70
C GLN A 150 -6.81 7.84 -3.75
N PRO A 151 -6.94 6.69 -3.09
CA PRO A 151 -8.01 6.45 -2.13
C PRO A 151 -8.02 7.52 -1.02
N ARG A 152 -9.21 7.99 -0.66
CA ARG A 152 -9.38 8.92 0.46
C ARG A 152 -9.23 8.24 1.82
N PHE A 153 -9.60 6.97 1.91
CA PHE A 153 -9.49 6.17 3.13
C PHE A 153 -8.39 5.15 2.98
N ASN A 154 -7.40 5.20 3.86
CA ASN A 154 -6.31 4.24 3.90
C ASN A 154 -6.21 3.59 5.27
N THR A 155 -5.67 2.38 5.30
CA THR A 155 -5.28 1.70 6.52
C THR A 155 -3.78 1.90 6.75
N VAL A 156 -3.41 2.45 7.91
CA VAL A 156 -2.03 2.75 8.25
C VAL A 156 -1.69 2.15 9.61
N THR A 157 -0.71 1.24 9.65
CA THR A 157 -0.21 0.66 10.90
C THR A 157 0.93 1.52 11.42
N LYS A 158 0.75 2.11 12.62
CA LYS A 158 1.80 2.86 13.32
C LYS A 158 2.72 1.88 14.03
N LEU A 159 4.03 1.94 13.77
CA LEU A 159 5.03 1.02 14.31
C LEU A 159 5.52 1.50 15.70
N THR A 160 4.61 1.57 16.67
CA THR A 160 4.85 2.09 18.03
C THR A 160 5.44 1.06 18.99
N ALA A 161 5.52 -0.19 18.58
CA ALA A 161 6.15 -1.30 19.31
C ALA A 161 6.76 -2.28 18.29
N GLU A 162 7.57 -3.21 18.79
CA GLU A 162 8.19 -4.24 17.95
C GLU A 162 7.14 -5.07 17.20
N VAL A 163 7.41 -5.33 15.93
CA VAL A 163 6.60 -6.23 15.09
C VAL A 163 7.02 -7.68 15.38
N PRO A 164 6.10 -8.61 15.68
CA PRO A 164 4.64 -8.50 15.55
C PRO A 164 3.87 -8.17 16.85
N ASP A 165 4.52 -7.74 17.94
CA ASP A 165 3.87 -7.60 19.26
C ASP A 165 2.76 -6.53 19.28
N LEU A 166 2.84 -5.54 18.40
CA LEU A 166 1.79 -4.54 18.21
C LEU A 166 0.47 -5.12 17.64
N PHE A 167 0.49 -6.34 17.07
CA PHE A 167 -0.69 -6.93 16.45
C PHE A 167 -1.59 -7.64 17.47
N PRO A 168 -2.91 -7.75 17.21
CA PRO A 168 -3.83 -8.55 18.01
C PRO A 168 -3.35 -9.98 18.20
N LYS A 169 -3.72 -10.60 19.33
CA LYS A 169 -3.32 -11.97 19.70
C LYS A 169 -3.63 -13.00 18.59
N ASP A 170 -4.78 -12.84 17.92
CA ASP A 170 -5.17 -13.73 16.84
C ASP A 170 -4.24 -13.59 15.61
N THR A 171 -3.84 -12.39 15.26
CA THR A 171 -2.88 -12.15 14.17
C THR A 171 -1.53 -12.74 14.49
N ARG A 172 -1.02 -12.54 15.72
CA ARG A 172 0.22 -13.15 16.19
C ARG A 172 0.17 -14.68 16.15
N ARG A 173 -1.00 -15.26 16.44
CA ARG A 173 -1.22 -16.71 16.30
C ARG A 173 -1.14 -17.11 14.82
N LEU A 174 -1.82 -16.41 13.91
CA LEU A 174 -1.77 -16.72 12.48
C LEU A 174 -0.35 -16.65 11.91
N ILE A 175 0.46 -15.67 12.33
CA ILE A 175 1.86 -15.58 11.92
C ILE A 175 2.66 -16.80 12.38
N ARG A 176 2.53 -17.21 13.65
CA ARG A 176 3.17 -18.44 14.15
C ARG A 176 2.64 -19.71 13.50
N ASP A 177 1.35 -19.74 13.18
CA ASP A 177 0.74 -20.89 12.49
C ASP A 177 1.23 -21.01 11.04
N ALA A 178 1.65 -19.92 10.39
CA ALA A 178 2.33 -20.00 9.10
C ALA A 178 3.63 -20.80 9.20
N ASP A 179 4.47 -20.51 10.21
CA ASP A 179 5.71 -21.26 10.45
C ASP A 179 5.43 -22.76 10.73
N LYS A 180 4.45 -23.05 11.60
CA LYS A 180 4.04 -24.43 11.92
C LYS A 180 3.54 -25.20 10.70
N LYS A 181 3.01 -24.49 9.71
CA LYS A 181 2.50 -25.04 8.47
C LYS A 181 3.52 -24.96 7.31
N PHE A 182 4.80 -24.86 7.67
CA PHE A 182 5.93 -24.90 6.72
C PHE A 182 5.95 -23.76 5.69
N VAL A 183 5.31 -22.63 6.00
CA VAL A 183 5.37 -21.45 5.16
C VAL A 183 6.70 -20.73 5.41
N GLU A 184 7.55 -20.67 4.39
CA GLU A 184 8.77 -19.90 4.40
C GLU A 184 8.54 -18.54 3.73
N VAL A 185 8.99 -17.44 4.35
CA VAL A 185 8.94 -16.10 3.76
C VAL A 185 10.37 -15.62 3.51
N ARG A 186 10.63 -15.20 2.28
CA ARG A 186 11.95 -14.71 1.83
C ARG A 186 11.87 -13.28 1.38
N ARG A 187 12.86 -12.47 1.74
CA ARG A 187 13.13 -11.20 1.06
C ARG A 187 13.80 -11.55 -0.28
N CYS A 188 13.19 -11.10 -1.36
CA CYS A 188 13.53 -11.46 -2.72
C CYS A 188 14.02 -10.23 -3.48
N GLY A 189 14.66 -10.48 -4.60
CA GLY A 189 15.11 -9.48 -5.56
C GLY A 189 14.42 -9.62 -6.92
N LYS A 190 15.02 -8.99 -7.91
CA LYS A 190 14.54 -8.98 -9.30
C LYS A 190 14.56 -10.37 -9.94
N GLU A 191 15.44 -11.24 -9.50
CA GLU A 191 15.56 -12.63 -9.93
C GLU A 191 14.30 -13.46 -9.61
N ASN A 192 13.52 -13.06 -8.58
CA ASN A 192 12.28 -13.72 -8.17
C ASN A 192 11.02 -13.02 -8.71
N LEU A 193 11.17 -12.15 -9.71
CA LEU A 193 10.04 -11.36 -10.21
C LEU A 193 8.97 -12.23 -10.88
N ASP A 194 9.34 -13.39 -11.46
CA ASP A 194 8.36 -14.34 -12.01
C ASP A 194 7.42 -14.89 -10.96
N ASP A 195 7.94 -15.22 -9.79
CA ASP A 195 7.16 -15.73 -8.65
C ASP A 195 6.18 -14.65 -8.13
N PHE A 196 6.66 -13.41 -8.06
CA PHE A 196 5.81 -12.28 -7.69
C PHE A 196 4.68 -12.06 -8.71
N LEU A 197 5.00 -12.06 -10.00
CA LEU A 197 4.03 -11.89 -11.08
C LEU A 197 3.01 -13.03 -11.10
N PHE A 198 3.44 -14.26 -10.80
CA PHE A 198 2.54 -15.40 -10.65
C PHE A 198 1.51 -15.14 -9.53
N ALA A 199 1.95 -14.73 -8.34
CA ALA A 199 1.05 -14.41 -7.23
C ALA A 199 0.07 -13.27 -7.56
N LEU A 200 0.55 -12.25 -8.30
CA LEU A 200 -0.31 -11.17 -8.80
C LEU A 200 -1.34 -11.68 -9.81
N ALA A 201 -0.93 -12.50 -10.77
CA ALA A 201 -1.82 -13.04 -11.81
C ALA A 201 -2.97 -13.87 -11.19
N CYS A 202 -2.70 -14.64 -10.13
CA CYS A 202 -3.74 -15.32 -9.36
C CYS A 202 -4.78 -14.33 -8.80
N THR A 203 -4.31 -13.20 -8.26
CA THR A 203 -5.19 -12.14 -7.72
C THR A 203 -5.95 -11.40 -8.83
N GLU A 204 -5.30 -11.10 -9.97
CA GLU A 204 -5.94 -10.48 -11.13
C GLU A 204 -7.10 -11.33 -11.65
N LYS A 205 -6.85 -12.65 -11.83
CA LYS A 205 -7.87 -13.61 -12.26
C LYS A 205 -9.07 -13.63 -11.31
N ARG A 206 -8.82 -13.75 -10.02
CA ARG A 206 -9.87 -13.78 -8.99
C ARG A 206 -10.72 -12.52 -8.94
N LYS A 207 -10.06 -11.34 -8.99
CA LYS A 207 -10.74 -10.05 -8.86
C LYS A 207 -11.21 -9.47 -10.19
N ASN A 208 -10.91 -10.14 -11.30
CA ASN A 208 -11.19 -9.66 -12.68
C ASN A 208 -10.66 -8.22 -12.91
N ILE A 209 -9.41 -7.99 -12.50
CA ILE A 209 -8.70 -6.72 -12.66
C ILE A 209 -7.43 -6.94 -13.49
N SER A 210 -6.84 -5.87 -13.99
CA SER A 210 -5.52 -5.88 -14.62
C SER A 210 -4.61 -4.92 -13.90
N LEU A 211 -3.46 -5.41 -13.45
CA LEU A 211 -2.43 -4.64 -12.78
C LEU A 211 -1.34 -4.19 -13.77
N ARG A 212 -0.10 -4.07 -13.31
CA ARG A 212 1.04 -3.66 -14.12
C ARG A 212 1.79 -4.87 -14.66
N GLY A 213 2.45 -4.70 -15.82
CA GLY A 213 3.29 -5.75 -16.39
C GLY A 213 4.70 -5.78 -15.79
N ARG A 214 5.48 -6.76 -16.22
CA ARG A 214 6.87 -7.04 -15.79
C ARG A 214 7.76 -5.79 -15.80
N GLU A 215 7.84 -5.07 -16.92
CA GLU A 215 8.68 -3.88 -17.09
C GLU A 215 8.46 -2.83 -16.01
N TYR A 216 7.21 -2.64 -15.58
CA TYR A 216 6.87 -1.72 -14.51
C TYR A 216 7.51 -2.13 -13.17
N PHE A 217 7.47 -3.42 -12.84
CA PHE A 217 8.01 -3.93 -11.58
C PHE A 217 9.53 -4.02 -11.60
N GLU A 218 10.14 -4.35 -12.74
CA GLU A 218 11.59 -4.27 -12.94
C GLU A 218 12.09 -2.85 -12.70
N ASN A 219 11.45 -1.86 -13.35
CA ASN A 219 11.79 -0.45 -13.17
C ASN A 219 11.56 0.01 -11.72
N LEU A 220 10.50 -0.48 -11.06
CA LEU A 220 10.21 -0.16 -9.65
C LEU A 220 11.33 -0.66 -8.72
N LEU A 221 11.74 -1.92 -8.87
CA LEU A 221 12.80 -2.53 -8.07
C LEU A 221 14.15 -1.86 -8.35
N ASP A 222 14.49 -1.62 -9.61
CA ASP A 222 15.73 -0.95 -9.99
C ASP A 222 15.81 0.49 -9.46
N THR A 223 14.70 1.24 -9.54
CA THR A 223 14.67 2.66 -9.17
C THR A 223 14.71 2.88 -7.66
N PHE A 224 13.97 2.07 -6.88
CA PHE A 224 13.94 2.20 -5.42
C PHE A 224 15.01 1.36 -4.72
N GLY A 225 15.64 0.40 -5.40
CA GLY A 225 16.72 -0.42 -4.85
C GLY A 225 16.36 -1.05 -3.51
N ASP A 226 17.20 -0.88 -2.50
CA ASP A 226 16.99 -1.43 -1.15
C ASP A 226 15.73 -0.92 -0.44
N ASN A 227 15.16 0.19 -0.90
CA ASN A 227 13.90 0.72 -0.39
C ASN A 227 12.67 0.01 -0.99
N ALA A 228 12.85 -0.82 -2.03
CA ALA A 228 11.80 -1.69 -2.56
C ALA A 228 11.88 -3.07 -1.89
N LEU A 229 10.97 -3.34 -0.99
CA LEU A 229 10.91 -4.57 -0.22
C LEU A 229 9.98 -5.56 -0.92
N LEU A 230 10.56 -6.50 -1.65
CA LEU A 230 9.84 -7.63 -2.25
C LEU A 230 9.91 -8.82 -1.30
N TYR A 231 8.76 -9.25 -0.80
CA TYR A 231 8.61 -10.45 0.02
C TYR A 231 7.72 -11.47 -0.65
N ILE A 232 8.17 -12.71 -0.68
CA ILE A 232 7.44 -13.85 -1.26
C ILE A 232 7.41 -14.99 -0.26
N SER A 233 6.27 -15.62 -0.12
CA SER A 233 6.10 -16.83 0.70
C SER A 233 6.03 -18.07 -0.17
N TYR A 234 6.70 -19.10 0.28
CA TYR A 234 6.82 -20.40 -0.38
C TYR A 234 6.44 -21.55 0.53
N ILE A 235 6.13 -22.69 -0.07
CA ILE A 235 6.04 -23.99 0.59
C ILE A 235 6.59 -25.07 -0.35
N ASN A 236 7.40 -25.98 0.18
CA ASN A 236 7.72 -27.23 -0.47
C ASN A 236 6.80 -28.31 0.09
N VAL A 237 5.85 -28.75 -0.71
CA VAL A 237 4.76 -29.62 -0.22
C VAL A 237 5.25 -31.04 0.09
N GLU A 238 6.21 -31.56 -0.68
CA GLU A 238 6.83 -32.86 -0.42
C GLU A 238 7.54 -32.85 0.93
N LYS A 239 8.46 -31.90 1.16
CA LYS A 239 9.17 -31.75 2.43
C LYS A 239 8.22 -31.53 3.61
N ALA A 240 7.14 -30.76 3.39
CA ALA A 240 6.13 -30.54 4.42
C ALA A 240 5.38 -31.82 4.78
N LEU A 241 5.07 -32.67 3.80
CA LEU A 241 4.45 -33.97 4.04
C LEU A 241 5.40 -34.95 4.77
N GLU A 242 6.67 -35.03 4.35
CA GLU A 242 7.69 -35.83 5.02
C GLU A 242 7.86 -35.44 6.50
N GLU A 243 7.97 -34.14 6.75
CA GLU A 243 8.11 -33.61 8.11
C GLU A 243 6.84 -33.83 8.94
N CYS A 244 5.64 -33.72 8.36
CA CYS A 244 4.39 -34.08 9.02
C CYS A 244 4.36 -35.53 9.40
N GLN A 245 4.76 -36.44 8.51
CA GLN A 245 4.77 -37.86 8.75
C GLN A 245 5.72 -38.21 9.89
N MET A 246 6.97 -37.70 9.83
CA MET A 246 7.96 -37.93 10.87
C MET A 246 7.49 -37.42 12.27
N ARG A 247 6.88 -36.23 12.30
CA ARG A 247 6.34 -35.67 13.56
C ARG A 247 5.19 -36.51 14.09
N LYS A 248 4.32 -37.02 13.22
CA LYS A 248 3.22 -37.89 13.60
C LYS A 248 3.75 -39.15 14.25
N GLU A 249 4.67 -39.86 13.61
CA GLU A 249 5.29 -41.10 14.12
C GLU A 249 5.94 -40.88 15.49
N ASN A 250 6.70 -39.80 15.66
CA ASN A 250 7.33 -39.46 16.94
C ASN A 250 6.30 -39.22 18.05
N LEU A 251 5.18 -38.54 17.76
CA LEU A 251 4.11 -38.31 18.74
C LEU A 251 3.36 -39.62 19.10
N GLU A 252 3.13 -40.48 18.12
CA GLU A 252 2.51 -41.79 18.33
C GLU A 252 3.37 -42.69 19.24
N LEU A 253 4.69 -42.72 19.01
CA LEU A 253 5.66 -43.39 19.89
C LEU A 253 5.64 -42.81 21.32
N GLU A 254 5.57 -41.49 21.46
CA GLU A 254 5.46 -40.84 22.78
C GLU A 254 4.14 -41.18 23.48
N ILE A 255 3.04 -41.27 22.76
CA ILE A 255 1.72 -41.70 23.30
C ILE A 255 1.80 -43.13 23.80
N GLU A 256 2.39 -44.05 23.03
CA GLU A 256 2.59 -45.42 23.42
C GLU A 256 3.45 -45.56 24.66
N ALA A 257 4.58 -44.82 24.73
CA ALA A 257 5.50 -44.84 25.87
C ALA A 257 4.85 -44.31 27.16
N LEU A 258 3.86 -43.44 27.10
CA LEU A 258 3.14 -42.91 28.26
C LEU A 258 2.19 -43.95 28.88
N GLY A 259 1.70 -44.92 28.12
CA GLY A 259 0.71 -45.91 28.57
C GLY A 259 -0.53 -45.22 29.19
N GLU A 260 -0.90 -45.62 30.41
CA GLU A 260 -1.98 -44.98 31.17
C GLU A 260 -1.53 -43.87 32.11
N LYS A 261 -0.21 -43.60 32.16
CA LYS A 261 0.37 -42.53 32.98
C LYS A 261 0.08 -41.18 32.32
N SER A 262 -0.31 -40.18 33.09
CA SER A 262 -0.53 -38.82 32.65
C SER A 262 -1.62 -38.60 31.57
N PRO A 263 -2.90 -38.89 31.88
CA PRO A 263 -4.00 -38.80 30.92
C PRO A 263 -4.12 -37.41 30.23
N LYS A 264 -3.81 -36.36 30.97
CA LYS A 264 -3.82 -34.96 30.41
C LYS A 264 -2.75 -34.75 29.32
N LYS A 265 -1.52 -35.27 29.55
CA LYS A 265 -0.44 -35.19 28.55
C LYS A 265 -0.78 -36.03 27.33
N LYS A 266 -1.31 -37.24 27.51
CA LYS A 266 -1.76 -38.14 26.44
C LYS A 266 -2.81 -37.46 25.57
N ARG A 267 -3.81 -36.81 26.17
CA ARG A 267 -4.85 -36.07 25.44
C ARG A 267 -4.24 -34.93 24.58
N THR A 268 -3.28 -34.14 25.11
CA THR A 268 -2.62 -33.11 24.38
C THR A 268 -1.85 -33.63 23.16
N LEU A 269 -1.15 -34.77 23.31
CA LEU A 269 -0.43 -35.42 22.20
C LEU A 269 -1.38 -35.95 21.14
N VAL A 270 -2.51 -36.54 21.51
CA VAL A 270 -3.56 -37.00 20.57
C VAL A 270 -4.14 -35.81 19.80
N GLU A 271 -4.39 -34.66 20.46
CA GLU A 271 -4.83 -33.43 19.79
C GLU A 271 -3.79 -32.92 18.79
N GLN A 272 -2.49 -33.03 19.10
CA GLN A 272 -1.39 -32.67 18.19
C GLN A 272 -1.34 -33.59 16.96
N VAL A 273 -1.46 -34.93 17.15
CA VAL A 273 -1.53 -35.89 16.04
C VAL A 273 -2.69 -35.56 15.11
N ALA A 274 -3.89 -35.33 15.66
CA ALA A 274 -5.07 -34.96 14.88
C ALA A 274 -4.86 -33.63 14.11
N GLY A 275 -4.09 -32.70 14.68
CA GLY A 275 -3.68 -31.45 14.00
C GLY A 275 -2.77 -31.70 12.79
N ILE A 276 -1.78 -32.61 12.94
CA ILE A 276 -0.87 -33.01 11.86
C ILE A 276 -1.62 -33.77 10.76
N GLU A 277 -2.52 -34.69 11.11
CA GLU A 277 -3.33 -35.38 10.10
C GLU A 277 -4.18 -34.47 9.24
N LYS A 278 -4.70 -33.38 9.81
CA LYS A 278 -5.40 -32.34 9.05
C LYS A 278 -4.46 -31.60 8.06
N LEU A 279 -3.18 -31.37 8.41
CA LEU A 279 -2.21 -30.80 7.50
C LEU A 279 -1.84 -31.77 6.38
N ILE A 280 -1.60 -33.06 6.69
CA ILE A 280 -1.34 -34.11 5.70
C ILE A 280 -2.51 -34.19 4.70
N THR A 281 -3.75 -34.22 5.21
CA THR A 281 -4.95 -34.19 4.37
C THR A 281 -4.99 -32.93 3.49
N LEU A 282 -4.75 -31.77 4.06
CA LEU A 282 -4.70 -30.51 3.31
C LEU A 282 -3.68 -30.58 2.16
N PHE A 283 -2.44 -30.99 2.44
CA PHE A 283 -1.38 -31.04 1.44
C PHE A 283 -1.61 -32.11 0.36
N ASN A 284 -2.25 -33.20 0.69
CA ASN A 284 -2.63 -34.22 -0.28
C ASN A 284 -3.76 -33.79 -1.20
N THR A 285 -4.64 -32.88 -0.77
CA THR A 285 -5.75 -32.36 -1.58
C THR A 285 -5.33 -31.21 -2.49
N LEU A 286 -4.09 -30.71 -2.40
CA LEU A 286 -3.60 -29.64 -3.28
C LEU A 286 -3.32 -30.21 -4.68
N GLU A 287 -3.93 -29.60 -5.69
CA GLU A 287 -3.68 -29.88 -7.10
C GLU A 287 -2.41 -29.15 -7.55
N ILE A 288 -1.26 -29.80 -7.39
CA ILE A 288 0.07 -29.29 -7.70
C ILE A 288 0.74 -30.27 -8.64
N GLU A 289 1.24 -29.77 -9.78
CA GLU A 289 1.92 -30.59 -10.79
C GLU A 289 3.22 -31.22 -10.24
N ASP A 290 4.01 -30.46 -9.50
CA ASP A 290 5.30 -30.88 -8.97
C ASP A 290 5.43 -30.48 -7.50
N LYS A 291 5.19 -31.41 -6.57
CA LYS A 291 5.27 -31.20 -5.11
C LYS A 291 6.70 -31.04 -4.59
N THR A 292 7.71 -31.43 -5.40
CA THR A 292 9.14 -31.37 -5.03
C THR A 292 9.68 -29.93 -5.09
N LYS A 293 9.03 -29.07 -5.88
CA LYS A 293 9.40 -27.66 -6.05
C LYS A 293 8.75 -26.76 -5.03
N ASP A 294 9.41 -25.65 -4.72
CA ASP A 294 8.85 -24.57 -3.95
C ASP A 294 7.62 -23.98 -4.68
N GLN A 295 6.50 -23.95 -4.02
CA GLN A 295 5.25 -23.38 -4.52
C GLN A 295 5.09 -21.96 -3.99
N VAL A 296 4.80 -21.00 -4.87
CA VAL A 296 4.49 -19.61 -4.47
C VAL A 296 3.10 -19.54 -3.85
N ILE A 297 3.03 -19.01 -2.62
CA ILE A 297 1.76 -18.86 -1.90
C ILE A 297 1.25 -17.42 -1.99
N SER A 298 2.08 -16.46 -1.57
CA SER A 298 1.72 -15.05 -1.57
C SER A 298 2.95 -14.17 -1.71
N ALA A 299 2.73 -12.94 -2.16
CA ALA A 299 3.81 -11.98 -2.32
C ALA A 299 3.33 -10.55 -2.07
N ALA A 300 4.25 -9.66 -1.70
CA ALA A 300 3.99 -8.23 -1.59
C ALA A 300 5.23 -7.41 -1.98
N ILE A 301 5.01 -6.25 -2.60
CA ILE A 301 6.02 -5.19 -2.77
C ILE A 301 5.63 -3.99 -1.92
N THR A 302 6.56 -3.52 -1.12
CA THR A 302 6.45 -2.34 -0.27
C THR A 302 7.56 -1.37 -0.62
N ILE A 303 7.25 -0.09 -0.69
CA ILE A 303 8.26 0.97 -0.84
C ILE A 303 8.41 1.71 0.48
N ALA A 304 9.62 1.72 1.01
CA ALA A 304 10.02 2.53 2.16
C ALA A 304 10.57 3.88 1.67
N TYR A 305 10.10 4.99 2.23
CA TYR A 305 10.59 6.32 1.88
C TYR A 305 10.49 7.26 3.08
N GLY A 306 11.64 7.71 3.56
CA GLY A 306 11.71 8.50 4.79
C GLY A 306 11.21 7.67 5.99
N ASN A 307 10.29 8.23 6.74
CA ASN A 307 9.67 7.58 7.90
C ASN A 307 8.36 6.83 7.58
N HIS A 308 8.01 6.73 6.30
CA HIS A 308 6.78 6.11 5.80
C HIS A 308 7.08 4.94 4.85
N ALA A 309 6.25 3.91 4.87
CA ALA A 309 6.26 2.87 3.84
C ALA A 309 4.85 2.57 3.35
N GLU A 310 4.75 2.06 2.13
CA GLU A 310 3.46 1.69 1.53
C GLU A 310 3.54 0.33 0.85
N ILE A 311 2.65 -0.60 1.23
CA ILE A 311 2.45 -1.87 0.54
C ILE A 311 1.63 -1.59 -0.71
N ILE A 312 2.30 -1.49 -1.86
CA ILE A 312 1.67 -1.01 -3.10
C ILE A 312 1.04 -2.12 -3.93
N TYR A 313 1.57 -3.33 -3.84
CA TYR A 313 1.03 -4.51 -4.52
C TYR A 313 1.16 -5.74 -3.63
N ALA A 314 0.12 -6.56 -3.64
CA ALA A 314 0.13 -7.87 -2.99
C ALA A 314 -0.71 -8.86 -3.80
N GLY A 315 -0.23 -10.10 -3.87
CA GLY A 315 -0.89 -11.20 -4.55
C GLY A 315 -0.90 -12.47 -3.72
N MET A 316 -1.83 -13.37 -4.01
CA MET A 316 -1.98 -14.65 -3.33
C MET A 316 -2.52 -15.72 -4.28
N ASN A 317 -1.94 -16.91 -4.22
CA ASN A 317 -2.44 -18.12 -4.84
C ASN A 317 -3.54 -18.73 -3.96
N GLU A 318 -4.76 -18.81 -4.49
CA GLU A 318 -5.93 -19.27 -3.74
C GLU A 318 -5.90 -20.77 -3.40
N SER A 319 -5.15 -21.57 -4.15
CA SER A 319 -4.94 -22.98 -3.81
C SER A 319 -4.42 -23.16 -2.39
N PHE A 320 -3.71 -22.16 -1.87
CA PHE A 320 -3.15 -22.12 -0.53
C PHE A 320 -3.90 -21.21 0.45
N ALA A 321 -5.15 -20.84 0.18
CA ALA A 321 -5.91 -19.89 1.02
C ALA A 321 -6.07 -20.32 2.50
N LYS A 322 -5.95 -21.62 2.79
CA LYS A 322 -5.97 -22.17 4.16
C LYS A 322 -4.66 -21.98 4.93
N LEU A 323 -3.59 -21.56 4.26
CA LEU A 323 -2.31 -21.21 4.89
C LEU A 323 -2.28 -19.69 5.17
N PRO A 324 -1.94 -19.27 6.39
CA PRO A 324 -1.96 -17.84 6.75
C PRO A 324 -0.69 -17.09 6.29
N ALA A 325 -0.19 -17.38 5.10
CA ALA A 325 1.07 -16.91 4.56
C ALA A 325 1.10 -15.38 4.38
N GLN A 326 -0.01 -14.79 3.93
CA GLN A 326 -0.11 -13.34 3.72
C GLN A 326 0.11 -12.54 5.02
N TYR A 327 -0.31 -13.09 6.17
CA TYR A 327 -0.09 -12.45 7.48
C TYR A 327 1.39 -12.39 7.83
N LYS A 328 2.13 -13.46 7.52
CA LYS A 328 3.57 -13.51 7.74
C LYS A 328 4.32 -12.60 6.78
N VAL A 329 3.97 -12.59 5.49
CA VAL A 329 4.55 -11.67 4.49
C VAL A 329 4.40 -10.21 4.92
N PHE A 330 3.21 -9.78 5.35
CA PHE A 330 2.98 -8.42 5.81
C PHE A 330 3.75 -8.11 7.10
N SER A 331 3.77 -9.06 8.05
CA SER A 331 4.54 -8.92 9.29
C SER A 331 6.04 -8.75 9.01
N ASP A 332 6.62 -9.61 8.17
CA ASP A 332 8.06 -9.58 7.90
C ASP A 332 8.45 -8.32 7.10
N THR A 333 7.60 -7.87 6.18
CA THR A 333 7.74 -6.59 5.48
C THR A 333 7.73 -5.41 6.46
N MET A 334 6.75 -5.36 7.37
CA MET A 334 6.63 -4.27 8.36
C MET A 334 7.80 -4.28 9.34
N ARG A 335 8.29 -5.46 9.75
CA ARG A 335 9.47 -5.58 10.60
C ARG A 335 10.71 -5.02 9.91
N THR A 336 10.92 -5.36 8.64
CA THR A 336 12.04 -4.81 7.87
C THR A 336 11.91 -3.31 7.68
N ALA A 337 10.73 -2.79 7.35
CA ALA A 337 10.51 -1.35 7.28
C ALA A 337 10.83 -0.65 8.62
N GLN A 338 10.45 -1.26 9.75
CA GLN A 338 10.77 -0.75 11.08
C GLN A 338 12.29 -0.66 11.33
N THR A 339 13.06 -1.68 10.94
CA THR A 339 14.53 -1.65 11.07
C THR A 339 15.18 -0.59 10.16
N MET A 340 14.50 -0.14 9.12
CA MET A 340 14.93 0.96 8.25
C MET A 340 14.57 2.35 8.81
N GLY A 341 13.97 2.43 9.99
CA GLY A 341 13.55 3.69 10.63
C GLY A 341 12.17 4.18 10.21
N VAL A 342 11.38 3.34 9.52
CA VAL A 342 9.99 3.65 9.17
C VAL A 342 9.10 3.64 10.42
N ASN A 343 8.28 4.66 10.60
CA ASN A 343 7.39 4.81 11.75
C ASN A 343 5.95 4.35 11.47
N GLU A 344 5.60 4.23 10.19
CA GLU A 344 4.25 3.83 9.79
C GLU A 344 4.23 3.14 8.43
N VAL A 345 3.35 2.15 8.28
CA VAL A 345 3.17 1.41 7.05
C VAL A 345 1.72 1.51 6.58
N SER A 346 1.52 2.12 5.40
CA SER A 346 0.24 2.10 4.70
C SER A 346 0.04 0.74 4.03
N MET A 347 -1.12 0.13 4.22
CA MET A 347 -1.56 -1.04 3.48
C MET A 347 -2.50 -0.66 2.32
N GLY A 348 -2.55 0.64 1.98
CA GLY A 348 -3.35 1.17 0.90
C GLY A 348 -4.84 1.36 1.21
N GLY A 349 -5.59 1.68 0.16
CA GLY A 349 -6.98 2.12 0.24
C GLY A 349 -7.99 1.08 0.70
N ILE A 350 -9.09 1.59 1.23
CA ILE A 350 -10.32 0.86 1.57
C ILE A 350 -11.53 1.70 1.14
N GLU A 351 -12.70 1.07 1.07
CA GLU A 351 -13.96 1.80 0.92
C GLU A 351 -14.28 2.62 2.15
N GLY A 352 -14.73 3.86 1.95
CA GLY A 352 -15.02 4.79 3.05
C GLY A 352 -16.22 4.39 3.90
N ASN A 353 -17.10 3.49 3.41
CA ASN A 353 -18.18 2.92 4.20
C ASN A 353 -17.72 1.84 5.20
N LEU A 354 -16.41 1.51 5.20
CA LEU A 354 -15.77 0.50 6.07
C LEU A 354 -16.37 -0.91 5.96
N ASN A 355 -17.04 -1.21 4.87
CA ASN A 355 -17.72 -2.49 4.66
C ASN A 355 -17.17 -3.18 3.40
N ASP A 356 -15.87 -3.49 3.41
CA ASP A 356 -15.23 -4.24 2.33
C ASP A 356 -14.34 -5.39 2.85
N SER A 357 -14.06 -6.35 1.97
CA SER A 357 -13.23 -7.52 2.28
C SER A 357 -11.77 -7.16 2.54
N LEU A 358 -11.28 -6.03 1.99
CA LEU A 358 -9.91 -5.57 2.21
C LEU A 358 -9.73 -5.11 3.65
N LEU A 359 -10.71 -4.38 4.20
CA LEU A 359 -10.68 -3.96 5.59
C LEU A 359 -10.68 -5.18 6.52
N GLY A 360 -11.45 -6.24 6.19
CA GLY A 360 -11.49 -7.47 6.97
C GLY A 360 -10.09 -8.10 7.18
N PHE A 361 -9.26 -8.11 6.13
CA PHE A 361 -7.87 -8.56 6.21
C PHE A 361 -6.96 -7.52 6.89
N LYS A 362 -7.02 -6.26 6.45
CA LYS A 362 -6.11 -5.20 6.93
C LYS A 362 -6.31 -4.86 8.40
N SER A 363 -7.54 -5.00 8.93
CA SER A 363 -7.86 -4.80 10.35
C SER A 363 -7.05 -5.67 11.30
N LYS A 364 -6.55 -6.81 10.81
CA LYS A 364 -5.72 -7.75 11.58
C LYS A 364 -4.34 -7.17 11.96
N PHE A 365 -3.90 -6.10 11.33
CA PHE A 365 -2.60 -5.47 11.59
C PHE A 365 -2.71 -4.22 12.49
N ALA A 366 -3.79 -4.09 13.28
CA ALA A 366 -4.06 -2.99 14.19
C ALA A 366 -3.95 -1.58 13.56
N PRO A 367 -4.52 -1.35 12.36
CA PRO A 367 -4.35 -0.08 11.68
C PRO A 367 -5.14 1.04 12.34
N ASN A 368 -4.67 2.26 12.09
CA ASN A 368 -5.52 3.43 12.05
C ASN A 368 -6.24 3.48 10.69
N ILE A 369 -7.44 4.04 10.69
CA ILE A 369 -8.09 4.49 9.46
C ILE A 369 -7.72 5.95 9.27
N VAL A 370 -7.07 6.25 8.14
CA VAL A 370 -6.69 7.61 7.79
C VAL A 370 -7.61 8.10 6.68
N GLU A 371 -8.39 9.14 6.97
CA GLU A 371 -9.25 9.81 6.01
C GLU A 371 -8.56 11.08 5.52
N TYR A 372 -8.21 11.14 4.25
CA TYR A 372 -7.60 12.30 3.62
C TYR A 372 -8.65 13.30 3.09
N TYR A 373 -8.25 14.57 2.95
CA TYR A 373 -9.06 15.56 2.23
C TYR A 373 -9.39 15.11 0.80
N GLY A 374 -8.45 14.44 0.13
CA GLY A 374 -8.57 14.04 -1.26
C GLY A 374 -8.17 15.17 -2.22
N GLU A 375 -8.85 15.26 -3.35
CA GLU A 375 -8.40 16.01 -4.51
C GLU A 375 -8.96 17.43 -4.59
N PHE A 376 -8.10 18.35 -5.03
CA PHE A 376 -8.46 19.73 -5.39
C PHE A 376 -8.09 20.00 -6.86
N ASP A 377 -9.04 20.49 -7.64
CA ASP A 377 -8.88 20.79 -9.07
C ASP A 377 -8.81 22.29 -9.32
N LEU A 378 -7.72 22.76 -9.93
CA LEU A 378 -7.63 24.08 -10.54
C LEU A 378 -7.92 23.95 -12.04
N VAL A 379 -9.10 24.38 -12.45
CA VAL A 379 -9.54 24.32 -13.85
C VAL A 379 -9.07 25.57 -14.58
N LEU A 380 -8.13 25.43 -15.52
CA LEU A 380 -7.61 26.50 -16.37
C LEU A 380 -8.23 26.48 -17.77
N SER A 381 -8.81 25.33 -18.20
CA SER A 381 -9.57 25.16 -19.42
C SER A 381 -10.83 24.36 -19.16
N GLN A 382 -12.00 24.96 -19.35
CA GLN A 382 -13.30 24.31 -19.14
C GLN A 382 -13.54 23.14 -20.12
N SER A 383 -13.20 23.34 -21.40
CA SER A 383 -13.33 22.31 -22.42
C SER A 383 -12.50 21.08 -22.10
N PHE A 384 -11.26 21.28 -21.66
CA PHE A 384 -10.39 20.19 -21.22
C PHE A 384 -10.94 19.46 -19.98
N ASN A 385 -11.45 20.21 -19.01
CA ASN A 385 -12.04 19.65 -17.80
C ASN A 385 -13.27 18.77 -18.11
N LEU A 386 -14.14 19.20 -19.01
CA LEU A 386 -15.29 18.40 -19.49
C LEU A 386 -14.82 17.13 -20.20
N MET A 387 -13.84 17.25 -21.09
CA MET A 387 -13.26 16.09 -21.78
C MET A 387 -12.63 15.12 -20.78
N TYR A 388 -11.89 15.60 -19.79
CA TYR A 388 -11.20 14.76 -18.80
C TYR A 388 -12.20 14.01 -17.89
N ASN A 389 -13.17 14.73 -17.33
CA ASN A 389 -14.07 14.16 -16.33
C ASN A 389 -15.24 13.35 -16.94
N TYR A 390 -15.64 13.62 -18.17
CA TYR A 390 -16.77 12.95 -18.82
C TYR A 390 -16.40 12.25 -20.13
N GLY A 391 -15.63 12.89 -21.00
CA GLY A 391 -15.29 12.34 -22.31
C GLY A 391 -14.40 11.10 -22.24
N LEU A 392 -13.33 11.13 -21.44
CA LEU A 392 -12.42 9.98 -21.30
C LEU A 392 -13.07 8.79 -20.61
N PRO A 393 -13.83 8.94 -19.50
CA PRO A 393 -14.58 7.83 -18.91
C PRO A 393 -15.59 7.21 -19.86
N LEU A 394 -16.35 8.02 -20.60
CA LEU A 394 -17.32 7.54 -21.60
C LEU A 394 -16.63 6.73 -22.68
N ARG A 395 -15.54 7.26 -23.25
CA ARG A 395 -14.73 6.54 -24.25
C ARG A 395 -14.22 5.19 -23.72
N ARG A 396 -13.75 5.12 -22.47
CA ARG A 396 -13.30 3.86 -21.86
C ARG A 396 -14.43 2.85 -21.72
N LYS A 397 -15.64 3.30 -21.33
CA LYS A 397 -16.83 2.43 -21.28
C LYS A 397 -17.20 1.88 -22.66
N LEU A 398 -17.22 2.73 -23.69
CA LEU A 398 -17.52 2.32 -25.06
C LEU A 398 -16.49 1.30 -25.59
N LEU A 399 -15.20 1.53 -25.38
CA LEU A 399 -14.16 0.60 -25.79
C LEU A 399 -14.23 -0.76 -25.09
N LYS A 400 -14.71 -0.81 -23.85
CA LYS A 400 -14.96 -2.08 -23.14
C LYS A 400 -16.15 -2.84 -23.69
N LEU A 401 -17.18 -2.14 -24.20
CA LEU A 401 -18.34 -2.76 -24.83
C LEU A 401 -18.00 -3.33 -26.22
N ILE A 402 -17.12 -2.68 -26.96
CA ILE A 402 -16.68 -3.13 -28.31
C ILE A 402 -15.71 -4.33 -28.23
N LYS A 403 -15.00 -4.51 -27.11
CA LYS A 403 -14.08 -5.63 -26.90
C LYS A 403 -14.72 -6.88 -26.25
N ARG A 404 -15.99 -6.83 -25.95
CA ARG A 404 -16.84 -7.97 -25.59
C ARG A 404 -17.58 -8.50 -26.82
#